data_ecd9e6d16743b852632f6b0edaa0be9d
#
_entry.id   ecd9e6d16743b852632f6b0edaa0be9d
#
_cell.length_a   1.000
_cell.length_b   1.000
_cell.length_c   1.000
_cell.angle_alpha   90.00
_cell.angle_beta   90.00
_cell.angle_gamma   90.00
#
_symmetry.space_group_name_H-M   'P 1'
#
loop_
_entity.id
_entity.type
_entity.pdbx_description
1 polymer ?
#
loop_
_entity_poly.entity_id
_entity_poly.type
_entity_poly.pdbx_seq_one_letter_code
_entity_poly.pdbx_strand_id
1 'polypeptide(L)'
;LGFVAVAATDAGRAFAAWWRERCHRLCIDDIPNGIFTDQRWVDLAPALFPEVAILRTPRLNVSTWNLSKRRITREDGQFHVNGEPLGFYHYTGFDKGAHRIMAQRYAVHSPVVFEMIDWYEAAIQVTAADPLSQHQWAFANFDNGQPISKLQRRVYRMREDLQKAFPHPFDHTGFAAWWDKNGVLEY
;
A
#
# COMPACT_ATOMS: atom_id res chain seq x y z
N LEU A 1 5.85 5.30 -3.07
CA LEU A 1 6.15 5.71 -1.70
C LEU A 1 6.66 4.52 -0.90
N GLY A 2 7.90 4.57 -0.42
CA GLY A 2 8.48 3.44 0.33
C GLY A 2 8.60 3.72 1.82
N PHE A 3 8.80 4.99 2.18
CA PHE A 3 9.00 5.41 3.55
C PHE A 3 8.51 6.84 3.74
N VAL A 4 7.79 7.07 4.82
CA VAL A 4 7.39 8.40 5.31
C VAL A 4 7.62 8.46 6.80
N ALA A 5 8.26 9.51 7.26
CA ALA A 5 8.34 9.85 8.68
C ALA A 5 7.75 11.25 8.89
N VAL A 6 6.98 11.44 9.93
CA VAL A 6 6.34 12.70 10.26
C VAL A 6 6.78 13.12 11.66
N ALA A 7 7.41 14.30 11.75
CA ALA A 7 7.83 14.85 13.04
C ALA A 7 6.62 15.34 13.85
N ALA A 8 6.73 15.28 15.18
CA ALA A 8 5.71 15.79 16.11
C ALA A 8 5.76 17.33 16.26
N THR A 9 5.85 18.05 15.11
CA THR A 9 5.84 19.50 15.00
C THR A 9 4.52 20.01 14.41
N ASP A 10 4.30 21.31 14.41
CA ASP A 10 3.10 21.91 13.78
C ASP A 10 3.07 21.64 12.28
N ALA A 11 4.20 21.74 11.58
CA ALA A 11 4.33 21.40 10.16
C ALA A 11 4.03 19.92 9.91
N GLY A 12 4.56 19.02 10.74
CA GLY A 12 4.27 17.59 10.63
C GLY A 12 2.79 17.26 10.86
N ARG A 13 2.15 17.90 11.85
CA ARG A 13 0.71 17.76 12.08
C ARG A 13 -0.12 18.30 10.92
N ALA A 14 0.26 19.44 10.36
CA ALA A 14 -0.39 20.02 9.19
C ALA A 14 -0.31 19.11 7.97
N PHE A 15 0.87 18.54 7.69
CA PHE A 15 1.05 17.52 6.65
C PHE A 15 0.15 16.30 6.87
N ALA A 16 0.16 15.72 8.07
CA ALA A 16 -0.64 14.54 8.38
C ALA A 16 -2.15 14.81 8.23
N ALA A 17 -2.63 15.97 8.67
CA ALA A 17 -4.01 16.38 8.53
C ALA A 17 -4.39 16.58 7.05
N TRP A 18 -3.55 17.25 6.28
CA TRP A 18 -3.73 17.45 4.84
C TRP A 18 -3.78 16.10 4.09
N TRP A 19 -2.85 15.19 4.38
CA TRP A 19 -2.77 13.89 3.72
C TRP A 19 -3.96 13.00 4.08
N ARG A 20 -4.34 12.98 5.37
CA ARG A 20 -5.54 12.27 5.85
C ARG A 20 -6.79 12.71 5.10
N GLU A 21 -6.99 14.02 4.95
CA GLU A 21 -8.17 14.59 4.27
C GLU A 21 -8.25 14.12 2.81
N ARG A 22 -7.12 14.08 2.09
CA ARG A 22 -7.04 13.58 0.71
C ARG A 22 -7.30 12.08 0.64
N CYS A 23 -6.65 11.31 1.49
CA CYS A 23 -6.79 9.86 1.51
C CYS A 23 -8.18 9.40 1.96
N HIS A 24 -8.87 10.17 2.78
CA HIS A 24 -10.21 9.82 3.24
C HIS A 24 -11.18 9.57 2.07
N ARG A 25 -11.13 10.37 1.04
CA ARG A 25 -12.01 10.27 -0.13
C ARG A 25 -11.34 9.69 -1.36
N LEU A 26 -10.07 9.99 -1.59
CA LEU A 26 -9.38 9.81 -2.86
C LEU A 26 -8.15 8.90 -2.74
N CYS A 27 -8.10 8.00 -1.76
CA CYS A 27 -7.14 6.89 -1.73
C CYS A 27 -7.69 5.75 -2.62
N ILE A 28 -7.72 5.98 -3.92
CA ILE A 28 -8.23 5.05 -4.94
C ILE A 28 -7.17 4.79 -6.00
N ASP A 29 -7.25 3.63 -6.63
CA ASP A 29 -6.44 3.30 -7.80
C ASP A 29 -7.21 3.71 -9.06
N ASP A 30 -6.89 4.90 -9.57
CA ASP A 30 -7.49 5.49 -10.77
C ASP A 30 -6.40 6.21 -11.59
N ILE A 31 -5.44 5.41 -12.04
CA ILE A 31 -4.28 5.90 -12.81
C ILE A 31 -4.67 6.73 -14.02
N PRO A 32 -5.71 6.37 -14.82
CA PRO A 32 -6.11 7.18 -15.97
C PRO A 32 -6.48 8.63 -15.60
N ASN A 33 -7.03 8.85 -14.41
CA ASN A 33 -7.37 10.17 -13.89
C ASN A 33 -6.27 10.79 -13.00
N GLY A 34 -5.07 10.19 -12.99
CA GLY A 34 -3.90 10.73 -12.28
C GLY A 34 -3.89 10.46 -10.78
N ILE A 35 -4.74 9.57 -10.28
CA ILE A 35 -4.81 9.21 -8.85
C ILE A 35 -4.24 7.79 -8.68
N PHE A 36 -3.32 7.64 -7.74
CA PHE A 36 -2.77 6.34 -7.37
C PHE A 36 -2.61 6.25 -5.87
N THR A 37 -3.65 5.78 -5.22
CA THR A 37 -3.76 5.55 -3.77
C THR A 37 -3.29 6.76 -2.94
N ASP A 38 -2.58 6.53 -1.86
CA ASP A 38 -1.97 7.53 -0.99
C ASP A 38 -0.72 8.20 -1.62
N GLN A 39 -0.03 7.48 -2.52
CA GLN A 39 1.26 7.89 -3.07
C GLN A 39 1.17 9.19 -3.87
N ARG A 40 0.14 9.32 -4.71
CA ARG A 40 0.00 10.47 -5.60
C ARG A 40 -0.12 11.80 -4.85
N TRP A 41 -0.72 11.76 -3.68
CA TRP A 41 -0.82 12.95 -2.83
C TRP A 41 0.52 13.36 -2.26
N VAL A 42 1.35 12.40 -1.83
CA VAL A 42 2.68 12.69 -1.27
C VAL A 42 3.63 13.27 -2.31
N ASP A 43 3.44 13.01 -3.61
CA ASP A 43 4.22 13.64 -4.68
C ASP A 43 4.10 15.17 -4.66
N LEU A 44 3.00 15.73 -4.13
CA LEU A 44 2.77 17.16 -3.99
C LEU A 44 3.38 17.75 -2.70
N ALA A 45 3.73 16.92 -1.74
CA ALA A 45 4.20 17.38 -0.44
C ALA A 45 5.43 18.31 -0.51
N PRO A 46 6.46 18.07 -1.35
CA PRO A 46 7.60 18.96 -1.44
C PRO A 46 7.26 20.36 -1.97
N ALA A 47 6.17 20.51 -2.70
CA ALA A 47 5.71 21.82 -3.20
C ALA A 47 4.82 22.57 -2.19
N LEU A 48 4.17 21.85 -1.27
CA LEU A 48 3.21 22.40 -0.34
C LEU A 48 3.79 22.61 1.07
N PHE A 49 4.83 21.86 1.44
CA PHE A 49 5.43 21.88 2.77
C PHE A 49 6.94 22.08 2.65
N PRO A 50 7.44 23.30 2.89
CA PRO A 50 8.88 23.63 2.77
C PRO A 50 9.80 22.79 3.67
N GLU A 51 9.26 22.25 4.78
CA GLU A 51 10.00 21.42 5.75
C GLU A 51 10.19 19.97 5.29
N VAL A 52 9.63 19.56 4.14
CA VAL A 52 9.78 18.20 3.63
C VAL A 52 11.21 17.95 3.19
N ALA A 53 11.83 16.94 3.81
CA ALA A 53 13.12 16.41 3.42
C ALA A 53 12.96 15.13 2.59
N ILE A 54 13.53 15.12 1.37
CA ILE A 54 13.52 13.93 0.51
C ILE A 54 14.83 13.16 0.76
N LEU A 55 14.71 11.93 1.30
CA LEU A 55 15.84 11.04 1.46
C LEU A 55 16.28 10.48 0.12
N ARG A 56 17.51 10.81 -0.32
CA ARG A 56 18.04 10.44 -1.64
C ARG A 56 19.07 9.32 -1.60
N THR A 57 19.32 8.75 -0.41
CA THR A 57 20.24 7.62 -0.28
C THR A 57 19.76 6.41 -1.08
N PRO A 58 20.65 5.70 -1.82
CA PRO A 58 20.26 4.54 -2.61
C PRO A 58 19.85 3.33 -1.76
N ARG A 59 20.23 3.30 -0.48
CA ARG A 59 20.03 2.17 0.41
C ARG A 59 18.58 1.97 0.90
N LEU A 60 17.70 2.96 0.70
CA LEU A 60 16.30 2.91 1.14
C LEU A 60 15.37 2.68 -0.04
N ASN A 61 14.26 1.97 0.19
CA ASN A 61 13.23 1.69 -0.80
C ASN A 61 13.78 1.06 -2.09
N VAL A 62 14.69 0.10 -1.92
CA VAL A 62 15.22 -0.67 -3.06
C VAL A 62 14.13 -1.63 -3.54
N SER A 63 13.92 -1.69 -4.84
CA SER A 63 12.96 -2.62 -5.44
C SER A 63 13.23 -2.79 -6.94
N THR A 64 12.54 -3.73 -7.56
CA THR A 64 12.72 -4.07 -8.98
C THR A 64 12.64 -2.88 -9.93
N TRP A 65 11.81 -1.87 -9.65
CA TRP A 65 11.66 -0.68 -10.51
C TRP A 65 12.82 0.32 -10.47
N ASN A 66 13.77 0.18 -9.55
CA ASN A 66 14.89 1.11 -9.42
C ASN A 66 16.27 0.47 -9.45
N LEU A 67 16.37 -0.82 -9.79
CA LEU A 67 17.63 -1.56 -9.88
C LEU A 67 18.54 -1.09 -11.02
N SER A 68 18.04 -0.35 -12.00
CA SER A 68 18.86 0.22 -13.08
C SER A 68 19.98 1.15 -12.58
N LYS A 69 19.83 1.72 -11.38
CA LYS A 69 20.81 2.61 -10.73
C LYS A 69 21.30 2.10 -9.38
N ARG A 70 20.97 0.86 -9.03
CA ARG A 70 21.22 0.27 -7.70
C ARG A 70 21.75 -1.15 -7.87
N ARG A 71 23.07 -1.30 -7.69
CA ARG A 71 23.73 -2.61 -7.71
C ARG A 71 23.63 -3.22 -6.32
N ILE A 72 23.02 -4.39 -6.22
CA ILE A 72 22.96 -5.16 -4.98
C ILE A 72 24.09 -6.17 -4.96
N THR A 73 24.81 -6.22 -3.86
CA THR A 73 25.85 -7.21 -3.56
C THR A 73 25.57 -7.87 -2.21
N ARG A 74 26.24 -8.99 -1.97
CA ARG A 74 26.27 -9.67 -0.68
C ARG A 74 27.70 -9.78 -0.21
N GLU A 75 28.00 -9.23 0.97
CA GLU A 75 29.34 -9.19 1.56
C GLU A 75 29.20 -9.59 3.03
N ASP A 76 29.98 -10.56 3.48
CA ASP A 76 29.95 -11.07 4.87
C ASP A 76 28.55 -11.43 5.38
N GLY A 77 27.71 -11.97 4.49
CA GLY A 77 26.33 -12.36 4.81
C GLY A 77 25.32 -11.20 4.81
N GLN A 78 25.76 -9.96 4.65
CA GLN A 78 24.91 -8.77 4.61
C GLN A 78 24.66 -8.29 3.16
N PHE A 79 23.49 -7.74 2.92
CA PHE A 79 23.17 -7.12 1.64
C PHE A 79 23.62 -5.67 1.62
N HIS A 80 24.25 -5.29 0.50
CA HIS A 80 24.67 -3.92 0.23
C HIS A 80 24.05 -3.40 -1.06
N VAL A 81 23.94 -2.09 -1.15
CA VAL A 81 23.45 -1.37 -2.32
C VAL A 81 24.47 -0.28 -2.65
N ASN A 82 25.09 -0.36 -3.84
CA ASN A 82 26.16 0.54 -4.26
C ASN A 82 27.32 0.66 -3.24
N GLY A 83 27.62 -0.41 -2.51
CA GLY A 83 28.67 -0.46 -1.48
C GLY A 83 28.23 0.00 -0.08
N GLU A 84 27.00 0.47 0.10
CA GLU A 84 26.43 0.81 1.41
C GLU A 84 25.55 -0.33 1.95
N PRO A 85 25.48 -0.58 3.26
CA PRO A 85 24.55 -1.56 3.81
C PRO A 85 23.11 -1.26 3.40
N LEU A 86 22.38 -2.27 2.91
CA LEU A 86 20.98 -2.16 2.53
C LEU A 86 20.14 -1.72 3.73
N GLY A 87 19.39 -0.63 3.60
CA GLY A 87 18.45 -0.18 4.60
C GLY A 87 17.17 -1.00 4.61
N PHE A 88 16.47 -1.04 3.48
CA PHE A 88 15.36 -1.97 3.26
C PHE A 88 15.07 -2.19 1.78
N TYR A 89 14.55 -3.39 1.50
CA TYR A 89 14.06 -3.79 0.18
C TYR A 89 12.54 -3.90 0.20
N HIS A 90 11.88 -3.40 -0.84
CA HIS A 90 10.43 -3.35 -0.96
C HIS A 90 9.93 -4.42 -1.93
N TYR A 91 9.31 -5.46 -1.41
CA TYR A 91 8.77 -6.61 -2.17
C TYR A 91 7.35 -6.33 -2.70
N THR A 92 7.18 -5.30 -3.51
CA THR A 92 5.88 -4.95 -4.10
C THR A 92 5.29 -6.06 -4.94
N GLY A 93 4.02 -6.38 -4.73
CA GLY A 93 3.29 -7.39 -5.51
C GLY A 93 3.76 -8.82 -5.28
N PHE A 94 4.42 -9.07 -4.17
CA PHE A 94 4.93 -10.38 -3.80
C PHE A 94 3.82 -11.42 -3.69
N ASP A 95 2.72 -11.09 -3.03
CA ASP A 95 1.54 -11.92 -2.78
C ASP A 95 0.88 -12.48 -4.07
N LYS A 96 1.07 -11.79 -5.20
CA LYS A 96 0.52 -12.15 -6.51
C LYS A 96 1.57 -12.65 -7.49
N GLY A 97 2.80 -12.88 -7.04
CA GLY A 97 3.93 -13.30 -7.88
C GLY A 97 4.47 -12.22 -8.82
N ALA A 98 3.87 -11.03 -8.84
CA ALA A 98 4.28 -9.95 -9.72
C ALA A 98 5.72 -9.48 -9.44
N HIS A 99 6.15 -9.54 -8.17
CA HIS A 99 7.50 -9.16 -7.81
C HIS A 99 8.57 -10.02 -8.50
N ARG A 100 8.40 -11.35 -8.50
CA ARG A 100 9.34 -12.28 -9.16
C ARG A 100 9.36 -12.07 -10.68
N ILE A 101 8.21 -11.82 -11.31
CA ILE A 101 8.12 -11.50 -12.74
C ILE A 101 8.87 -10.21 -13.06
N MET A 102 8.71 -9.17 -12.23
CA MET A 102 9.46 -7.93 -12.40
C MET A 102 10.96 -8.11 -12.16
N ALA A 103 11.37 -8.93 -11.19
CA ALA A 103 12.77 -9.25 -10.97
C ALA A 103 13.37 -9.97 -12.18
N GLN A 104 12.68 -10.91 -12.79
CA GLN A 104 13.10 -11.58 -14.02
C GLN A 104 13.30 -10.58 -15.18
N ARG A 105 12.51 -9.52 -15.23
CA ARG A 105 12.62 -8.50 -16.27
C ARG A 105 13.72 -7.47 -16.02
N TYR A 106 13.90 -7.04 -14.78
CA TYR A 106 14.75 -5.90 -14.44
C TYR A 106 16.03 -6.26 -13.68
N ALA A 107 16.12 -7.46 -13.13
CA ALA A 107 17.24 -7.92 -12.32
C ALA A 107 17.88 -9.22 -12.85
N VAL A 108 17.68 -9.56 -14.11
CA VAL A 108 18.15 -10.82 -14.72
C VAL A 108 19.66 -11.07 -14.53
N HIS A 109 20.46 -9.99 -14.43
CA HIS A 109 21.91 -10.07 -14.23
C HIS A 109 22.32 -9.94 -12.75
N SER A 110 21.38 -9.98 -11.81
CA SER A 110 21.64 -9.82 -10.37
C SER A 110 21.16 -11.04 -9.59
N PRO A 111 21.96 -12.10 -9.49
CA PRO A 111 21.57 -13.32 -8.77
C PRO A 111 21.24 -13.03 -7.30
N VAL A 112 21.89 -12.05 -6.68
CA VAL A 112 21.64 -11.63 -5.29
C VAL A 112 20.21 -11.17 -5.06
N VAL A 113 19.56 -10.59 -6.06
CA VAL A 113 18.13 -10.20 -5.95
C VAL A 113 17.25 -11.44 -5.81
N PHE A 114 17.55 -12.50 -6.53
CA PHE A 114 16.80 -13.76 -6.43
C PHE A 114 17.07 -14.48 -5.11
N GLU A 115 18.29 -14.44 -4.59
CA GLU A 115 18.61 -14.93 -3.24
C GLU A 115 17.77 -14.20 -2.18
N MET A 116 17.60 -12.88 -2.30
CA MET A 116 16.75 -12.10 -1.40
C MET A 116 15.28 -12.48 -1.51
N ILE A 117 14.78 -12.74 -2.72
CA ILE A 117 13.40 -13.17 -2.94
C ILE A 117 13.18 -14.55 -2.30
N ASP A 118 14.08 -15.50 -2.54
CA ASP A 118 14.00 -16.86 -2.00
C ASP A 118 14.06 -16.85 -0.46
N TRP A 119 14.96 -16.03 0.10
CA TRP A 119 15.02 -15.81 1.55
C TRP A 119 13.70 -15.26 2.11
N TYR A 120 13.12 -14.26 1.44
CA TYR A 120 11.87 -13.63 1.86
C TYR A 120 10.70 -14.60 1.76
N GLU A 121 10.63 -15.41 0.70
CA GLU A 121 9.63 -16.49 0.55
C GLU A 121 9.71 -17.48 1.71
N ALA A 122 10.92 -17.95 2.05
CA ALA A 122 11.12 -18.84 3.17
C ALA A 122 10.73 -18.22 4.52
N ALA A 123 11.08 -16.94 4.75
CA ALA A 123 10.73 -16.22 5.97
C ALA A 123 9.22 -16.06 6.14
N ILE A 124 8.49 -15.77 5.07
CA ILE A 124 7.02 -15.65 5.09
C ILE A 124 6.36 -17.01 5.40
N GLN A 125 6.88 -18.12 4.89
CA GLN A 125 6.31 -19.44 5.20
C GLN A 125 6.36 -19.75 6.70
N VAL A 126 7.40 -19.31 7.39
CA VAL A 126 7.50 -19.45 8.85
C VAL A 126 6.40 -18.63 9.56
N THR A 127 6.20 -17.38 9.13
CA THR A 127 5.18 -16.49 9.74
C THR A 127 3.76 -16.88 9.34
N ALA A 128 3.56 -17.53 8.19
CA ALA A 128 2.26 -18.01 7.75
C ALA A 128 1.66 -19.09 8.68
N ALA A 129 2.50 -19.76 9.47
CA ALA A 129 2.07 -20.71 10.49
C ALA A 129 1.55 -20.03 11.78
N ASP A 130 1.76 -18.72 11.96
CA ASP A 130 1.26 -17.98 13.12
C ASP A 130 -0.29 -17.91 13.07
N PRO A 131 -0.99 -18.24 14.17
CA PRO A 131 -2.46 -18.14 14.22
C PRO A 131 -3.00 -16.77 13.85
N LEU A 132 -2.26 -15.70 14.13
CA LEU A 132 -2.64 -14.32 13.76
C LEU A 132 -2.73 -14.14 12.23
N SER A 133 -1.93 -14.88 11.45
CA SER A 133 -1.99 -14.82 9.97
C SER A 133 -3.29 -15.39 9.39
N GLN A 134 -4.02 -16.19 10.17
CA GLN A 134 -5.28 -16.82 9.77
C GLN A 134 -6.50 -15.94 10.09
N HIS A 135 -6.32 -14.86 10.81
CA HIS A 135 -7.43 -13.96 11.10
C HIS A 135 -7.93 -13.26 9.84
N GLN A 136 -9.24 -13.34 9.62
CA GLN A 136 -9.86 -12.60 8.55
C GLN A 136 -9.79 -11.08 8.82
N TRP A 137 -9.68 -10.31 7.76
CA TRP A 137 -9.76 -8.86 7.86
C TRP A 137 -11.12 -8.44 8.44
N ALA A 138 -11.13 -7.75 9.58
CA ALA A 138 -12.33 -7.39 10.32
C ALA A 138 -13.37 -6.60 9.50
N PHE A 139 -12.92 -5.89 8.46
CA PHE A 139 -13.78 -5.11 7.57
C PHE A 139 -14.12 -5.83 6.26
N ALA A 140 -13.86 -7.14 6.16
CA ALA A 140 -14.18 -7.92 4.96
C ALA A 140 -15.70 -8.08 4.77
N ASN A 141 -16.42 -8.20 5.87
CA ASN A 141 -17.83 -8.57 5.89
C ASN A 141 -18.68 -7.53 6.62
N PHE A 142 -19.98 -7.57 6.37
CA PHE A 142 -20.98 -6.98 7.26
C PHE A 142 -21.02 -7.75 8.59
N ASP A 143 -21.67 -7.18 9.59
CA ASP A 143 -21.79 -7.77 10.94
C ASP A 143 -22.54 -9.11 10.98
N ASN A 144 -23.35 -9.41 9.95
CA ASN A 144 -24.00 -10.73 9.76
C ASN A 144 -23.10 -11.76 9.01
N GLY A 145 -21.86 -11.42 8.70
CA GLY A 145 -20.91 -12.30 8.00
C GLY A 145 -21.00 -12.27 6.46
N GLN A 146 -21.91 -11.55 5.86
CA GLN A 146 -21.97 -11.40 4.40
C GLN A 146 -20.77 -10.60 3.89
N PRO A 147 -20.07 -11.05 2.83
CA PRO A 147 -18.92 -10.34 2.27
C PRO A 147 -19.33 -9.02 1.61
N ILE A 148 -18.51 -7.99 1.84
CA ILE A 148 -18.71 -6.68 1.21
C ILE A 148 -17.94 -6.62 -0.10
N SER A 149 -18.64 -6.48 -1.22
CA SER A 149 -18.06 -6.40 -2.55
C SER A 149 -17.26 -5.10 -2.76
N LYS A 150 -16.33 -5.13 -3.75
CA LYS A 150 -15.60 -3.93 -4.16
C LYS A 150 -16.54 -2.83 -4.67
N LEU A 151 -17.62 -3.20 -5.35
CA LEU A 151 -18.60 -2.26 -5.87
C LEU A 151 -19.36 -1.57 -4.75
N GLN A 152 -19.84 -2.32 -3.75
CA GLN A 152 -20.48 -1.75 -2.55
C GLN A 152 -19.58 -0.73 -1.84
N ARG A 153 -18.28 -1.07 -1.65
CA ARG A 153 -17.31 -0.15 -1.03
C ARG A 153 -17.10 1.11 -1.86
N ARG A 154 -17.01 0.96 -3.19
CA ARG A 154 -16.84 2.08 -4.11
C ARG A 154 -18.05 3.00 -4.08
N VAL A 155 -19.26 2.47 -4.19
CA VAL A 155 -20.50 3.23 -4.18
C VAL A 155 -20.65 3.97 -2.86
N TYR A 156 -20.51 3.28 -1.72
CA TYR A 156 -20.60 3.92 -0.41
C TYR A 156 -19.59 5.06 -0.25
N ARG A 157 -18.35 4.87 -0.71
CA ARG A 157 -17.29 5.90 -0.64
C ARG A 157 -17.63 7.14 -1.47
N MET A 158 -18.25 6.96 -2.63
CA MET A 158 -18.54 8.05 -3.57
C MET A 158 -19.87 8.77 -3.27
N ARG A 159 -20.74 8.18 -2.47
CA ARG A 159 -22.11 8.66 -2.20
C ARG A 159 -22.21 9.23 -0.78
N GLU A 160 -22.09 10.56 -0.64
CA GLU A 160 -22.24 11.25 0.66
C GLU A 160 -23.63 11.11 1.26
N ASP A 161 -24.66 11.01 0.44
CA ASP A 161 -26.03 10.77 0.88
C ASP A 161 -26.15 9.42 1.57
N LEU A 162 -25.51 8.37 1.04
CA LEU A 162 -25.50 7.04 1.66
C LEU A 162 -24.68 7.03 2.96
N GLN A 163 -23.57 7.76 3.01
CA GLN A 163 -22.76 7.89 4.23
C GLN A 163 -23.55 8.61 5.35
N LYS A 164 -24.36 9.60 4.99
CA LYS A 164 -25.22 10.32 5.94
C LYS A 164 -26.40 9.47 6.39
N ALA A 165 -27.03 8.72 5.47
CA ALA A 165 -28.16 7.85 5.77
C ALA A 165 -27.75 6.61 6.57
N PHE A 166 -26.55 6.07 6.32
CA PHE A 166 -26.02 4.84 6.91
C PHE A 166 -24.62 5.08 7.50
N PRO A 167 -24.49 5.80 8.64
CA PRO A 167 -23.19 6.16 9.22
C PRO A 167 -22.39 4.96 9.72
N HIS A 168 -23.02 3.80 9.85
CA HIS A 168 -22.41 2.52 10.22
C HIS A 168 -22.41 1.57 9.01
N PRO A 169 -21.40 1.67 8.10
CA PRO A 169 -21.42 0.99 6.81
C PRO A 169 -21.33 -0.53 6.87
N PHE A 170 -21.01 -1.09 8.03
CA PHE A 170 -20.88 -2.53 8.24
C PHE A 170 -22.14 -3.17 8.83
N ASP A 171 -23.12 -2.36 9.20
CA ASP A 171 -24.43 -2.82 9.68
C ASP A 171 -25.24 -3.40 8.50
N HIS A 172 -25.61 -4.69 8.63
CA HIS A 172 -26.37 -5.37 7.58
C HIS A 172 -27.80 -4.84 7.45
N THR A 173 -28.36 -4.26 8.51
CA THR A 173 -29.73 -3.68 8.48
C THR A 173 -29.77 -2.28 7.86
N GLY A 174 -28.58 -1.65 7.71
CA GLY A 174 -28.41 -0.32 7.13
C GLY A 174 -28.08 -0.34 5.65
N PHE A 175 -26.80 -0.05 5.32
CA PHE A 175 -26.34 0.05 3.93
C PHE A 175 -26.50 -1.27 3.15
N ALA A 176 -26.28 -2.43 3.76
CA ALA A 176 -26.46 -3.70 3.08
C ALA A 176 -27.91 -3.90 2.64
N ALA A 177 -28.88 -3.68 3.53
CA ALA A 177 -30.29 -3.79 3.21
C ALA A 177 -30.75 -2.79 2.12
N TRP A 178 -30.20 -1.57 2.15
CA TRP A 178 -30.40 -0.61 1.06
C TRP A 178 -29.82 -1.13 -0.26
N TRP A 179 -28.63 -1.70 -0.23
CA TRP A 179 -27.94 -2.24 -1.41
C TRP A 179 -28.74 -3.37 -2.05
N ASP A 180 -29.22 -4.32 -1.28
CA ASP A 180 -30.01 -5.46 -1.78
C ASP A 180 -31.28 -5.00 -2.51
N LYS A 181 -31.84 -3.88 -2.06
CA LYS A 181 -33.08 -3.32 -2.65
C LYS A 181 -32.82 -2.39 -3.83
N ASN A 182 -31.75 -1.60 -3.80
CA ASN A 182 -31.55 -0.50 -4.75
C ASN A 182 -30.25 -0.66 -5.56
N GLY A 183 -29.22 -1.30 -5.00
CA GLY A 183 -27.89 -1.36 -5.61
C GLY A 183 -27.89 -2.07 -6.96
N VAL A 184 -28.66 -3.14 -7.13
CA VAL A 184 -28.79 -3.88 -8.40
C VAL A 184 -29.55 -3.07 -9.46
N LEU A 185 -30.35 -2.10 -9.05
CA LEU A 185 -31.13 -1.25 -9.98
C LEU A 185 -30.35 -0.01 -10.40
N GLU A 186 -29.45 0.48 -9.56
CA GLU A 186 -28.68 1.71 -9.80
C GLU A 186 -27.30 1.46 -10.42
N TYR A 187 -26.72 0.25 -10.27
CA TYR A 187 -25.34 -0.12 -10.64
C TYR A 187 -25.25 -1.52 -11.22
#